data_a2563262fa64cbd98460fa3ef2c645af
#
_entry.id   a2563262fa64cbd98460fa3ef2c645af
#
_cell.length_a   1.000
_cell.length_b   1.000
_cell.length_c   1.000
_cell.angle_alpha   90.00
_cell.angle_beta   90.00
_cell.angle_gamma   90.00
#
_symmetry.space_group_name_H-M   'P 1'
#
loop_
_entity.id
_entity.type
_entity.pdbx_description
1 polymer ?
#
loop_
_entity_poly.entity_id
_entity_poly.type
_entity_poly.pdbx_seq_one_letter_code
_entity_poly.pdbx_strand_id
1 'polypeptide(L)'
;MQLILDHDKDVRRPKIERRADWLAPSVVTGMLRVGDVLLVLLSGLGAYVFRFGTTEIDTFTTYSLAIGALVSLNAFQLAGLYQFQHLTQLAEQARRLLLAWPLVLGLLLLLGFAAGLLDTVSRGWVALWLLTGFVALFGLRCLTRMQLLRWARAGRLTRNIAVIGAGEHGRRFIEHLRRQQRHVNIIGLFDDRRDRIPDYIAGYPVLGTIDDLLVFARQHRIDQVVVALPWGAEERLLGWLKKLKSLPADIRLCPDVIGFHLPHRGVSHIGGVPLLNVFEKPIAGWDGIVKSVEDRVLACLILLLVSPLMLSIALGVKLSSPGPVFFRQKRYGFNNEIIEVFKFRSMYTDHAQAGLGTVEQARRTDPRITPFGAILRRTSLDELPQFLNVLRGEMSIVGPRPHAVAHNEQYAQLIDEYLARHRVKPGITGWAQVNGLRGETETLEKMERRVQFDLHYIENWSLALDLRIILMTLLVGFSHPNAY
;
A
#
# COMPACT_ATOMS: atom_id res chain seq x y z
N MET A 1 -19.89 15.43 -19.19
CA MET A 1 -19.65 14.89 -17.85
C MET A 1 -20.28 15.74 -16.72
N GLN A 2 -20.31 17.07 -16.77
CA GLN A 2 -21.04 17.91 -15.79
C GLN A 2 -22.58 17.83 -15.92
N LEU A 3 -23.13 17.55 -17.08
CA LEU A 3 -24.57 17.47 -17.37
C LEU A 3 -25.28 16.20 -16.84
N ILE A 4 -24.54 15.15 -16.47
CA ILE A 4 -25.11 13.88 -15.94
C ILE A 4 -25.32 13.95 -14.42
N LEU A 5 -24.76 14.95 -13.73
CA LEU A 5 -24.80 15.06 -12.27
C LEU A 5 -25.97 15.89 -11.72
N ASP A 6 -26.82 16.50 -12.56
CA ASP A 6 -27.82 17.47 -12.12
C ASP A 6 -29.29 17.00 -12.17
N HIS A 7 -29.55 15.76 -12.56
CA HIS A 7 -30.92 15.21 -12.62
C HIS A 7 -31.05 13.98 -11.73
N ASP A 8 -31.22 14.12 -10.46
CA ASP A 8 -32.19 13.45 -9.58
C ASP A 8 -31.78 13.56 -8.09
N LYS A 9 -32.71 14.08 -7.25
CA LYS A 9 -32.46 14.35 -5.82
C LYS A 9 -32.38 13.09 -4.93
N ASP A 10 -32.58 11.88 -5.49
CA ASP A 10 -32.54 10.60 -4.77
C ASP A 10 -31.33 9.72 -5.11
N VAL A 11 -30.42 10.16 -5.97
CA VAL A 11 -29.19 9.43 -6.27
C VAL A 11 -28.22 9.62 -5.11
N ARG A 12 -27.94 8.55 -4.37
CA ARG A 12 -26.87 8.53 -3.37
C ARG A 12 -25.55 8.80 -4.08
N ARG A 13 -25.06 10.04 -4.01
CA ARG A 13 -23.72 10.39 -4.46
C ARG A 13 -22.73 9.48 -3.72
N PRO A 14 -21.87 8.74 -4.40
CA PRO A 14 -20.91 7.86 -3.73
C PRO A 14 -20.01 8.71 -2.83
N LYS A 15 -20.12 8.51 -1.52
CA LYS A 15 -19.27 9.16 -0.52
C LYS A 15 -17.92 8.46 -0.56
N ILE A 16 -16.98 8.99 -1.34
CA ILE A 16 -15.66 8.38 -1.52
C ILE A 16 -14.80 8.79 -0.34
N GLU A 17 -14.57 7.84 0.58
CA GLU A 17 -13.77 8.06 1.76
C GLU A 17 -12.32 7.59 1.52
N ARG A 18 -11.35 8.36 2.03
CA ARG A 18 -9.94 7.98 1.96
C ARG A 18 -9.64 6.93 3.04
N ARG A 19 -9.39 5.69 2.63
CA ARG A 19 -8.89 4.65 3.52
C ARG A 19 -7.37 4.73 3.61
N ALA A 20 -6.82 4.63 4.81
CA ALA A 20 -5.38 4.47 4.99
C ALA A 20 -4.96 3.00 4.79
N ASP A 21 -3.84 2.75 4.13
CA ASP A 21 -3.36 1.38 3.81
C ASP A 21 -3.07 0.54 5.08
N TRP A 22 -2.73 1.18 6.21
CA TRP A 22 -2.52 0.52 7.50
C TRP A 22 -3.80 -0.05 8.14
N LEU A 23 -4.99 0.23 7.56
CA LEU A 23 -6.27 -0.38 7.96
C LEU A 23 -6.57 -1.70 7.23
N ALA A 24 -5.61 -2.24 6.47
CA ALA A 24 -5.77 -3.56 5.87
C ALA A 24 -5.99 -4.64 6.95
N PRO A 25 -6.88 -5.63 6.73
CA PRO A 25 -7.14 -6.70 7.69
C PRO A 25 -5.89 -7.44 8.16
N SER A 26 -4.94 -7.68 7.26
CA SER A 26 -3.64 -8.31 7.56
C SER A 26 -2.80 -7.49 8.53
N VAL A 27 -2.84 -6.17 8.41
CA VAL A 27 -2.09 -5.25 9.27
C VAL A 27 -2.71 -5.21 10.67
N VAL A 28 -4.03 -5.05 10.76
CA VAL A 28 -4.74 -5.04 12.05
C VAL A 28 -4.51 -6.35 12.81
N THR A 29 -4.63 -7.49 12.14
CA THR A 29 -4.39 -8.80 12.78
C THR A 29 -2.92 -9.00 13.16
N GLY A 30 -1.97 -8.49 12.37
CA GLY A 30 -0.55 -8.53 12.70
C GLY A 30 -0.19 -7.65 13.90
N MET A 31 -0.73 -6.41 13.96
CA MET A 31 -0.56 -5.54 15.14
C MET A 31 -1.13 -6.20 16.41
N LEU A 32 -2.27 -6.89 16.27
CA LEU A 32 -2.87 -7.62 17.37
C LEU A 32 -1.97 -8.77 17.85
N ARG A 33 -1.32 -9.51 16.93
CA ARG A 33 -0.34 -10.55 17.28
C ARG A 33 0.85 -9.98 18.07
N VAL A 34 1.41 -8.87 17.59
CA VAL A 34 2.50 -8.19 18.28
C VAL A 34 2.05 -7.71 19.67
N GLY A 35 0.88 -7.11 19.75
CA GLY A 35 0.28 -6.68 21.02
C GLY A 35 0.09 -7.84 22.01
N ASP A 36 -0.39 -9.00 21.54
CA ASP A 36 -0.54 -10.19 22.38
C ASP A 36 0.79 -10.68 22.92
N VAL A 37 1.82 -10.80 22.07
CA VAL A 37 3.17 -11.19 22.50
C VAL A 37 3.71 -10.25 23.57
N LEU A 38 3.60 -8.94 23.34
CA LEU A 38 4.04 -7.93 24.30
C LEU A 38 3.27 -8.03 25.63
N LEU A 39 1.96 -8.23 25.60
CA LEU A 39 1.14 -8.33 26.79
C LEU A 39 1.42 -9.61 27.57
N VAL A 40 1.67 -10.74 26.89
CA VAL A 40 2.08 -11.99 27.54
C VAL A 40 3.41 -11.81 28.25
N LEU A 41 4.39 -11.17 27.62
CA LEU A 41 5.69 -10.87 28.23
C LEU A 41 5.56 -9.89 29.40
N LEU A 42 4.88 -8.77 29.19
CA LEU A 42 4.76 -7.70 30.20
C LEU A 42 3.92 -8.15 31.40
N SER A 43 2.85 -8.92 31.20
CA SER A 43 2.05 -9.44 32.32
C SER A 43 2.80 -10.46 33.13
N GLY A 44 3.60 -11.34 32.49
CA GLY A 44 4.42 -12.30 33.18
C GLY A 44 5.57 -11.67 33.98
N LEU A 45 6.20 -10.65 33.37
CA LEU A 45 7.23 -9.83 34.02
C LEU A 45 6.63 -9.03 35.18
N GLY A 46 5.49 -8.34 34.96
CA GLY A 46 4.81 -7.62 36.03
C GLY A 46 4.38 -8.49 37.17
N ALA A 47 3.87 -9.71 36.90
CA ALA A 47 3.55 -10.71 37.90
C ALA A 47 4.80 -11.17 38.69
N TYR A 48 5.95 -11.29 38.02
CA TYR A 48 7.23 -11.64 38.65
C TYR A 48 7.68 -10.56 39.61
N VAL A 49 7.78 -9.32 39.12
CA VAL A 49 8.20 -8.16 39.93
C VAL A 49 7.27 -7.96 41.14
N PHE A 50 5.97 -8.10 40.96
CA PHE A 50 4.99 -7.99 42.04
C PHE A 50 5.16 -9.11 43.08
N ARG A 51 5.46 -10.34 42.65
CA ARG A 51 5.57 -11.51 43.55
C ARG A 51 6.88 -11.53 44.32
N PHE A 52 7.98 -11.16 43.67
CA PHE A 52 9.33 -11.31 44.23
C PHE A 52 9.96 -10.00 44.71
N GLY A 53 9.40 -8.85 44.35
CA GLY A 53 9.90 -7.53 44.73
C GLY A 53 11.23 -7.12 44.11
N THR A 54 11.68 -7.87 43.08
CA THR A 54 12.95 -7.63 42.38
C THR A 54 12.75 -7.50 40.88
N THR A 55 13.60 -6.69 40.23
CA THR A 55 13.70 -6.58 38.78
C THR A 55 14.79 -7.48 38.19
N GLU A 56 15.57 -8.14 39.02
CA GLU A 56 16.52 -9.18 38.60
C GLU A 56 15.77 -10.42 38.21
N ILE A 57 15.77 -10.76 36.93
CA ILE A 57 15.05 -11.88 36.36
C ILE A 57 16.02 -13.05 36.22
N ASP A 58 15.68 -14.18 36.79
CA ASP A 58 16.46 -15.41 36.64
C ASP A 58 16.32 -15.97 35.22
N THR A 59 17.28 -16.78 34.83
CA THR A 59 17.34 -17.37 33.47
C THR A 59 16.13 -18.25 33.19
N PHE A 60 15.64 -18.98 34.19
CA PHE A 60 14.45 -19.82 34.06
C PHE A 60 13.20 -19.01 33.72
N THR A 61 12.94 -17.92 34.46
CA THR A 61 11.82 -17.02 34.20
C THR A 61 11.91 -16.40 32.82
N THR A 62 13.11 -15.99 32.36
CA THR A 62 13.35 -15.46 31.03
C THR A 62 12.94 -16.45 29.93
N TYR A 63 13.39 -17.71 30.04
CA TYR A 63 12.99 -18.76 29.10
C TYR A 63 11.49 -19.07 29.16
N SER A 64 10.91 -19.10 30.35
CA SER A 64 9.47 -19.35 30.54
C SER A 64 8.61 -18.27 29.85
N LEU A 65 9.00 -17.00 29.96
CA LEU A 65 8.34 -15.87 29.28
C LEU A 65 8.48 -15.98 27.78
N ALA A 66 9.68 -16.25 27.24
CA ALA A 66 9.93 -16.37 25.82
C ALA A 66 9.15 -17.55 25.20
N ILE A 67 9.19 -18.73 25.83
CA ILE A 67 8.44 -19.91 25.39
C ILE A 67 6.93 -19.65 25.51
N GLY A 68 6.48 -19.02 26.62
CA GLY A 68 5.09 -18.64 26.81
C GLY A 68 4.55 -17.72 25.71
N ALA A 69 5.33 -16.73 25.29
CA ALA A 69 4.99 -15.84 24.19
C ALA A 69 4.88 -16.61 22.85
N LEU A 70 5.83 -17.49 22.56
CA LEU A 70 5.83 -18.31 21.34
C LEU A 70 4.65 -19.29 21.30
N VAL A 71 4.40 -19.98 22.40
CA VAL A 71 3.29 -20.94 22.52
C VAL A 71 1.95 -20.22 22.42
N SER A 72 1.80 -19.05 23.08
CA SER A 72 0.56 -18.28 23.03
C SER A 72 0.24 -17.82 21.60
N LEU A 73 1.23 -17.37 20.83
CA LEU A 73 1.04 -16.96 19.43
C LEU A 73 0.44 -18.11 18.60
N ASN A 74 0.99 -19.32 18.73
CA ASN A 74 0.52 -20.48 18.00
C ASN A 74 -0.87 -20.94 18.49
N ALA A 75 -1.09 -21.01 19.81
CA ALA A 75 -2.37 -21.39 20.38
C ALA A 75 -3.50 -20.43 19.97
N PHE A 76 -3.24 -19.13 19.99
CA PHE A 76 -4.21 -18.10 19.57
C PHE A 76 -4.48 -18.15 18.07
N GLN A 77 -3.46 -18.49 17.25
CA GLN A 77 -3.63 -18.71 15.82
C GLN A 77 -4.54 -19.92 15.55
N LEU A 78 -4.29 -21.05 16.22
CA LEU A 78 -5.10 -22.27 16.10
C LEU A 78 -6.53 -22.07 16.62
N ALA A 79 -6.70 -21.31 17.69
CA ALA A 79 -8.01 -20.94 18.22
C ALA A 79 -8.77 -19.96 17.32
N GLY A 80 -8.16 -19.46 16.24
CA GLY A 80 -8.79 -18.52 15.29
C GLY A 80 -9.02 -17.12 15.88
N LEU A 81 -8.29 -16.70 16.92
CA LEU A 81 -8.39 -15.39 17.55
C LEU A 81 -7.96 -14.24 16.61
N TYR A 82 -7.18 -14.55 15.58
CA TYR A 82 -6.69 -13.57 14.58
C TYR A 82 -7.53 -13.51 13.31
N GLN A 83 -8.68 -14.17 13.25
CA GLN A 83 -9.59 -14.07 12.12
C GLN A 83 -10.32 -12.71 12.16
N PHE A 84 -10.09 -11.87 11.15
CA PHE A 84 -10.62 -10.50 11.12
C PHE A 84 -12.13 -10.43 11.31
N GLN A 85 -12.88 -11.42 10.79
CA GLN A 85 -14.33 -11.51 10.90
C GLN A 85 -14.82 -11.63 12.35
N HIS A 86 -14.01 -12.22 13.24
CA HIS A 86 -14.36 -12.41 14.65
C HIS A 86 -13.91 -11.27 15.56
N LEU A 87 -13.08 -10.33 15.07
CA LEU A 87 -12.53 -9.24 15.91
C LEU A 87 -13.59 -8.29 16.47
N THR A 88 -14.75 -8.18 15.80
CA THR A 88 -15.87 -7.35 16.28
C THR A 88 -16.83 -8.11 17.20
N GLN A 89 -16.72 -9.44 17.28
CA GLN A 89 -17.60 -10.32 18.08
C GLN A 89 -16.96 -10.61 19.45
N LEU A 90 -17.18 -9.72 20.43
CA LEU A 90 -16.50 -9.79 21.72
C LEU A 90 -16.77 -11.09 22.48
N ALA A 91 -18.01 -11.61 22.46
CA ALA A 91 -18.36 -12.86 23.12
C ALA A 91 -17.58 -14.07 22.57
N GLU A 92 -17.40 -14.11 21.24
CA GLU A 92 -16.64 -15.17 20.59
C GLU A 92 -15.13 -15.04 20.88
N GLN A 93 -14.60 -13.82 20.89
CA GLN A 93 -13.22 -13.55 21.30
C GLN A 93 -12.98 -13.94 22.76
N ALA A 94 -13.89 -13.59 23.67
CA ALA A 94 -13.82 -13.96 25.08
C ALA A 94 -13.83 -15.49 25.27
N ARG A 95 -14.76 -16.19 24.61
CA ARG A 95 -14.87 -17.65 24.67
C ARG A 95 -13.59 -18.34 24.20
N ARG A 96 -13.06 -17.93 23.05
CA ARG A 96 -11.83 -18.50 22.50
C ARG A 96 -10.60 -18.20 23.36
N LEU A 97 -10.52 -17.00 23.93
CA LEU A 97 -9.43 -16.62 24.84
C LEU A 97 -9.49 -17.39 26.16
N LEU A 98 -10.70 -17.58 26.74
CA LEU A 98 -10.91 -18.37 27.94
C LEU A 98 -10.49 -19.84 27.78
N LEU A 99 -10.52 -20.37 26.56
CA LEU A 99 -10.06 -21.73 26.26
C LEU A 99 -8.56 -21.77 25.94
N ALA A 100 -8.09 -20.83 25.12
CA ALA A 100 -6.71 -20.84 24.61
C ALA A 100 -5.68 -20.41 25.66
N TRP A 101 -5.97 -19.44 26.52
CA TRP A 101 -5.01 -18.91 27.47
C TRP A 101 -4.65 -19.90 28.60
N PRO A 102 -5.61 -20.57 29.25
CA PRO A 102 -5.29 -21.66 30.20
C PRO A 102 -4.58 -22.84 29.55
N LEU A 103 -4.89 -23.14 28.26
CA LEU A 103 -4.20 -24.20 27.52
C LEU A 103 -2.71 -23.87 27.34
N VAL A 104 -2.36 -22.61 27.07
CA VAL A 104 -0.98 -22.15 26.97
C VAL A 104 -0.23 -22.42 28.27
N LEU A 105 -0.81 -22.05 29.42
CA LEU A 105 -0.19 -22.27 30.71
C LEU A 105 -0.13 -23.74 31.07
N GLY A 106 -1.16 -24.52 30.77
CA GLY A 106 -1.15 -25.97 30.93
C GLY A 106 -0.02 -26.64 30.15
N LEU A 107 0.21 -26.20 28.92
CA LEU A 107 1.32 -26.69 28.08
C LEU A 107 2.68 -26.28 28.65
N LEU A 108 2.83 -25.07 29.18
CA LEU A 108 4.06 -24.63 29.84
C LEU A 108 4.36 -25.45 31.10
N LEU A 109 3.34 -25.74 31.91
CA LEU A 109 3.49 -26.60 33.09
C LEU A 109 3.85 -28.04 32.71
N LEU A 110 3.27 -28.56 31.61
CA LEU A 110 3.63 -29.87 31.07
C LEU A 110 5.09 -29.93 30.60
N LEU A 111 5.54 -28.90 29.91
CA LEU A 111 6.95 -28.76 29.46
C LEU A 111 7.89 -28.66 30.70
N GLY A 112 7.50 -27.86 31.68
CA GLY A 112 8.25 -27.75 32.95
C GLY A 112 8.33 -29.09 33.73
N PHE A 113 7.24 -29.85 33.71
CA PHE A 113 7.21 -31.21 34.30
C PHE A 113 8.16 -32.15 33.55
N ALA A 114 8.07 -32.18 32.23
CA ALA A 114 8.94 -33.04 31.40
C ALA A 114 10.43 -32.68 31.55
N ALA A 115 10.74 -31.42 31.82
CA ALA A 115 12.10 -30.94 32.09
C ALA A 115 12.56 -31.09 33.53
N GLY A 116 11.73 -31.59 34.45
CA GLY A 116 12.04 -31.73 35.88
C GLY A 116 12.18 -30.38 36.62
N LEU A 117 11.56 -29.33 36.13
CA LEU A 117 11.72 -27.96 36.64
C LEU A 117 10.55 -27.45 37.47
N LEU A 118 9.55 -28.32 37.79
CA LEU A 118 8.34 -27.90 38.52
C LEU A 118 8.60 -27.36 39.91
N ASP A 119 9.62 -27.88 40.61
CA ASP A 119 9.97 -27.43 41.95
C ASP A 119 10.54 -26.02 42.02
N THR A 120 11.03 -25.50 40.87
CA THR A 120 11.53 -24.14 40.76
C THR A 120 10.42 -23.14 40.42
N VAL A 121 9.22 -23.62 40.04
CA VAL A 121 8.12 -22.76 39.59
C VAL A 121 7.28 -22.25 40.75
N SER A 122 7.22 -20.95 40.96
CA SER A 122 6.33 -20.35 41.95
C SER A 122 4.87 -20.44 41.51
N ARG A 123 4.06 -21.22 42.26
CA ARG A 123 2.59 -21.33 42.00
C ARG A 123 1.89 -19.97 42.03
N GLY A 124 2.32 -19.06 42.91
CA GLY A 124 1.77 -17.72 43.04
C GLY A 124 2.08 -16.85 41.82
N TRP A 125 3.29 -16.97 41.27
CA TRP A 125 3.64 -16.26 40.01
C TRP A 125 2.80 -16.75 38.84
N VAL A 126 2.66 -18.06 38.65
CA VAL A 126 1.85 -18.64 37.57
C VAL A 126 0.38 -18.21 37.68
N ALA A 127 -0.20 -18.26 38.87
CA ALA A 127 -1.59 -17.84 39.09
C ALA A 127 -1.78 -16.34 38.79
N LEU A 128 -0.84 -15.51 39.23
CA LEU A 128 -0.88 -14.07 38.99
C LEU A 128 -0.70 -13.76 37.48
N TRP A 129 0.22 -14.45 36.80
CA TRP A 129 0.42 -14.32 35.34
C TRP A 129 -0.81 -14.77 34.57
N LEU A 130 -1.46 -15.88 34.96
CA LEU A 130 -2.73 -16.31 34.36
C LEU A 130 -3.80 -15.21 34.44
N LEU A 131 -3.97 -14.63 35.62
CA LEU A 131 -5.00 -13.62 35.85
C LEU A 131 -4.69 -12.29 35.12
N THR A 132 -3.50 -11.73 35.36
CA THR A 132 -3.10 -10.45 34.77
C THR A 132 -2.98 -10.55 33.26
N GLY A 133 -2.47 -11.66 32.72
CA GLY A 133 -2.39 -11.94 31.31
C GLY A 133 -3.76 -12.01 30.66
N PHE A 134 -4.71 -12.71 31.26
CA PHE A 134 -6.10 -12.77 30.76
C PHE A 134 -6.75 -11.39 30.72
N VAL A 135 -6.63 -10.62 31.82
CA VAL A 135 -7.20 -9.26 31.89
C VAL A 135 -6.59 -8.35 30.82
N ALA A 136 -5.26 -8.40 30.67
CA ALA A 136 -4.56 -7.59 29.68
C ALA A 136 -4.94 -7.97 28.23
N LEU A 137 -4.94 -9.26 27.91
CA LEU A 137 -5.32 -9.78 26.59
C LEU A 137 -6.79 -9.48 26.26
N PHE A 138 -7.69 -9.64 27.22
CA PHE A 138 -9.11 -9.32 27.03
C PHE A 138 -9.32 -7.80 26.87
N GLY A 139 -8.61 -7.00 27.67
CA GLY A 139 -8.59 -5.54 27.52
C GLY A 139 -8.16 -5.10 26.13
N LEU A 140 -7.12 -5.72 25.56
CA LEU A 140 -6.69 -5.48 24.17
C LEU A 140 -7.80 -5.83 23.17
N ARG A 141 -8.56 -6.92 23.39
CA ARG A 141 -9.72 -7.25 22.52
C ARG A 141 -10.82 -6.19 22.59
N CYS A 142 -11.13 -5.69 23.79
CA CYS A 142 -12.09 -4.61 23.99
C CYS A 142 -11.65 -3.32 23.24
N LEU A 143 -10.38 -2.93 23.39
CA LEU A 143 -9.81 -1.76 22.72
C LEU A 143 -9.83 -1.92 21.21
N THR A 144 -9.39 -3.08 20.70
CA THR A 144 -9.41 -3.37 19.25
C THR A 144 -10.82 -3.30 18.69
N ARG A 145 -11.80 -3.92 19.34
CA ARG A 145 -13.20 -3.85 18.92
C ARG A 145 -13.72 -2.42 18.92
N MET A 146 -13.47 -1.66 20.00
CA MET A 146 -13.91 -0.28 20.12
C MET A 146 -13.33 0.57 18.96
N GLN A 147 -12.07 0.39 18.66
CA GLN A 147 -11.39 1.10 17.59
C GLN A 147 -11.90 0.69 16.21
N LEU A 148 -12.11 -0.61 15.96
CA LEU A 148 -12.70 -1.09 14.71
C LEU A 148 -14.11 -0.56 14.49
N LEU A 149 -14.94 -0.50 15.55
CA LEU A 149 -16.29 0.08 15.46
C LEU A 149 -16.26 1.59 15.20
N ARG A 150 -15.31 2.32 15.81
CA ARG A 150 -15.10 3.75 15.52
C ARG A 150 -14.72 3.96 14.04
N TRP A 151 -13.78 3.17 13.52
CA TRP A 151 -13.37 3.24 12.11
C TRP A 151 -14.48 2.82 11.14
N ALA A 152 -15.28 1.82 11.52
CA ALA A 152 -16.45 1.41 10.73
C ALA A 152 -17.50 2.53 10.65
N ARG A 153 -17.82 3.20 11.79
CA ARG A 153 -18.74 4.35 11.82
C ARG A 153 -18.22 5.56 11.05
N ALA A 154 -16.91 5.77 11.04
CA ALA A 154 -16.25 6.82 10.26
C ALA A 154 -16.07 6.45 8.77
N GLY A 155 -16.60 5.30 8.30
CA GLY A 155 -16.47 4.83 6.92
C GLY A 155 -15.08 4.36 6.51
N ARG A 156 -14.09 4.44 7.41
CA ARG A 156 -12.68 4.13 7.10
C ARG A 156 -12.41 2.66 6.77
N LEU A 157 -13.30 1.74 7.12
CA LEU A 157 -13.21 0.30 6.80
C LEU A 157 -13.99 -0.06 5.53
N THR A 158 -14.72 0.88 4.94
CA THR A 158 -15.52 0.65 3.75
C THR A 158 -14.61 0.53 2.53
N ARG A 159 -14.79 -0.53 1.74
CA ARG A 159 -14.08 -0.74 0.47
C ARG A 159 -14.90 -0.14 -0.66
N ASN A 160 -14.27 0.68 -1.47
CA ASN A 160 -14.86 1.23 -2.68
C ASN A 160 -14.75 0.20 -3.81
N ILE A 161 -15.89 -0.34 -4.25
CA ILE A 161 -15.96 -1.35 -5.29
C ILE A 161 -16.59 -0.75 -6.56
N ALA A 162 -15.91 -0.90 -7.69
CA ALA A 162 -16.49 -0.70 -9.01
C ALA A 162 -16.85 -2.06 -9.59
N VAL A 163 -18.04 -2.20 -10.20
CA VAL A 163 -18.49 -3.44 -10.82
C VAL A 163 -18.44 -3.27 -12.34
N ILE A 164 -17.79 -4.20 -13.02
CA ILE A 164 -17.78 -4.27 -14.49
C ILE A 164 -18.71 -5.38 -14.95
N GLY A 165 -19.59 -5.02 -15.88
CA GLY A 165 -20.64 -5.92 -16.36
C GLY A 165 -21.99 -5.57 -15.76
N ALA A 166 -22.75 -4.78 -16.51
CA ALA A 166 -24.08 -4.28 -16.15
C ALA A 166 -25.22 -5.22 -16.63
N GLY A 167 -24.93 -6.50 -16.75
CA GLY A 167 -25.92 -7.55 -17.09
C GLY A 167 -26.48 -8.24 -15.84
N GLU A 168 -27.15 -9.38 -16.07
CA GLU A 168 -27.79 -10.18 -15.01
C GLU A 168 -26.79 -10.65 -13.94
N HIS A 169 -25.54 -10.98 -14.32
CA HIS A 169 -24.49 -11.38 -13.35
C HIS A 169 -24.10 -10.24 -12.42
N GLY A 170 -23.92 -9.03 -12.94
CA GLY A 170 -23.66 -7.84 -12.12
C GLY A 170 -24.83 -7.53 -11.19
N ARG A 171 -26.07 -7.66 -11.67
CA ARG A 171 -27.26 -7.47 -10.86
C ARG A 171 -27.33 -8.45 -9.69
N ARG A 172 -27.16 -9.76 -9.95
CA ARG A 172 -27.18 -10.80 -8.90
C ARG A 172 -26.07 -10.59 -7.88
N PHE A 173 -24.87 -10.22 -8.34
CA PHE A 173 -23.75 -9.90 -7.45
C PHE A 173 -24.07 -8.74 -6.50
N ILE A 174 -24.62 -7.64 -7.02
CA ILE A 174 -25.02 -6.47 -6.21
C ILE A 174 -26.12 -6.83 -5.21
N GLU A 175 -27.16 -7.55 -5.65
CA GLU A 175 -28.27 -7.96 -4.79
C GLU A 175 -27.78 -8.85 -3.64
N HIS A 176 -26.84 -9.75 -3.93
CA HIS A 176 -26.24 -10.61 -2.92
C HIS A 176 -25.43 -9.80 -1.90
N LEU A 177 -24.62 -8.85 -2.37
CA LEU A 177 -23.85 -7.96 -1.49
C LEU A 177 -24.75 -7.11 -0.57
N ARG A 178 -25.87 -6.60 -1.10
CA ARG A 178 -26.84 -5.82 -0.31
C ARG A 178 -27.42 -6.60 0.85
N ARG A 179 -27.60 -7.90 0.70
CA ARG A 179 -28.17 -8.77 1.76
C ARG A 179 -27.17 -9.09 2.88
N GLN A 180 -25.87 -9.12 2.59
CA GLN A 180 -24.89 -9.69 3.51
C GLN A 180 -23.86 -8.72 4.11
N GLN A 181 -23.56 -7.56 3.49
CA GLN A 181 -22.46 -6.71 3.98
C GLN A 181 -22.80 -5.23 4.19
N ARG A 182 -22.50 -4.76 5.40
CA ARG A 182 -22.62 -3.34 5.80
C ARG A 182 -21.37 -2.49 5.49
N HIS A 183 -20.26 -3.07 4.98
CA HIS A 183 -18.95 -2.39 4.86
C HIS A 183 -18.42 -2.32 3.43
N VAL A 184 -19.30 -2.41 2.44
CA VAL A 184 -18.96 -2.29 1.02
C VAL A 184 -19.67 -1.07 0.45
N ASN A 185 -18.92 -0.20 -0.20
CA ASN A 185 -19.44 0.93 -0.94
C ASN A 185 -19.33 0.62 -2.45
N ILE A 186 -20.45 0.30 -3.07
CA ILE A 186 -20.51 0.13 -4.52
C ILE A 186 -20.59 1.53 -5.13
N ILE A 187 -19.54 1.93 -5.88
CA ILE A 187 -19.46 3.24 -6.54
C ILE A 187 -20.44 3.31 -7.70
N GLY A 188 -20.49 2.25 -8.50
CA GLY A 188 -21.34 2.15 -9.68
C GLY A 188 -20.92 0.99 -10.58
N LEU A 189 -21.59 0.87 -11.70
CA LEU A 189 -21.32 -0.13 -12.72
C LEU A 189 -20.69 0.52 -13.95
N PHE A 190 -19.92 -0.29 -14.68
CA PHE A 190 -19.31 0.08 -15.95
C PHE A 190 -19.53 -1.06 -16.96
N ASP A 191 -19.92 -0.72 -18.20
CA ASP A 191 -20.09 -1.68 -19.30
C ASP A 191 -19.99 -0.98 -20.65
N ASP A 192 -19.31 -1.59 -21.60
CA ASP A 192 -19.12 -1.00 -22.94
C ASP A 192 -20.41 -1.02 -23.80
N ARG A 193 -21.44 -1.77 -23.39
CA ARG A 193 -22.73 -1.92 -24.12
C ARG A 193 -23.75 -0.87 -23.70
N ARG A 194 -23.38 0.39 -23.61
CA ARG A 194 -24.19 1.48 -23.06
C ARG A 194 -25.59 1.59 -23.66
N ASP A 195 -25.73 1.34 -24.97
CA ASP A 195 -27.02 1.45 -25.69
C ASP A 195 -28.03 0.33 -25.38
N ARG A 196 -27.58 -0.72 -24.69
CA ARG A 196 -28.42 -1.92 -24.40
C ARG A 196 -28.65 -2.15 -22.90
N ILE A 197 -28.23 -1.22 -22.07
CA ILE A 197 -28.22 -1.38 -20.61
C ILE A 197 -28.96 -0.22 -19.97
N PRO A 198 -29.82 -0.47 -18.96
CA PRO A 198 -30.52 0.60 -18.25
C PRO A 198 -29.52 1.44 -17.45
N ASP A 199 -29.84 2.72 -17.25
CA ASP A 199 -29.00 3.68 -16.52
C ASP A 199 -28.76 3.27 -15.04
N TYR A 200 -29.65 2.42 -14.49
CA TYR A 200 -29.57 1.94 -13.11
C TYR A 200 -29.77 0.44 -13.03
N ILE A 201 -28.93 -0.24 -12.26
CA ILE A 201 -29.03 -1.68 -11.98
C ILE A 201 -28.99 -1.90 -10.47
N ALA A 202 -30.02 -2.58 -9.94
CA ALA A 202 -30.17 -2.83 -8.50
C ALA A 202 -30.05 -1.58 -7.60
N GLY A 203 -30.40 -0.38 -8.14
CA GLY A 203 -30.34 0.90 -7.46
C GLY A 203 -28.96 1.60 -7.50
N TYR A 204 -28.04 1.12 -8.34
CA TYR A 204 -26.73 1.76 -8.57
C TYR A 204 -26.63 2.28 -10.01
N PRO A 205 -26.01 3.44 -10.24
CA PRO A 205 -25.88 4.03 -11.57
C PRO A 205 -24.88 3.24 -12.43
N VAL A 206 -25.14 3.20 -13.73
CA VAL A 206 -24.17 2.80 -14.77
C VAL A 206 -23.43 4.05 -15.18
N LEU A 207 -22.17 4.18 -14.75
CA LEU A 207 -21.37 5.40 -14.87
C LEU A 207 -20.70 5.57 -16.23
N GLY A 208 -20.58 4.49 -17.02
CA GLY A 208 -19.98 4.57 -18.34
C GLY A 208 -19.32 3.27 -18.79
N THR A 209 -18.35 3.42 -19.70
CA THR A 209 -17.54 2.34 -20.27
C THR A 209 -16.34 1.99 -19.40
N ILE A 210 -15.54 1.01 -19.83
CA ILE A 210 -14.26 0.69 -19.15
C ILE A 210 -13.28 1.86 -19.23
N ASP A 211 -13.25 2.58 -20.32
CA ASP A 211 -12.38 3.74 -20.47
C ASP A 211 -12.80 4.89 -19.53
N ASP A 212 -14.12 5.06 -19.31
CA ASP A 212 -14.64 5.98 -18.29
C ASP A 212 -14.24 5.54 -16.87
N LEU A 213 -14.19 4.23 -16.59
CA LEU A 213 -13.67 3.71 -15.32
C LEU A 213 -12.21 4.09 -15.09
N LEU A 214 -11.37 4.01 -16.13
CA LEU A 214 -9.96 4.39 -16.03
C LEU A 214 -9.81 5.89 -15.73
N VAL A 215 -10.62 6.74 -16.35
CA VAL A 215 -10.66 8.18 -16.07
C VAL A 215 -11.18 8.45 -14.65
N PHE A 216 -12.25 7.76 -14.25
CA PHE A 216 -12.85 7.88 -12.93
C PHE A 216 -11.89 7.47 -11.81
N ALA A 217 -11.12 6.39 -12.02
CA ALA A 217 -10.14 5.89 -11.07
C ALA A 217 -8.95 6.84 -10.84
N ARG A 218 -8.66 7.76 -11.76
CA ARG A 218 -7.65 8.82 -11.59
C ARG A 218 -8.12 9.91 -10.62
N GLN A 219 -9.41 10.18 -10.59
CA GLN A 219 -10.02 11.22 -9.76
C GLN A 219 -10.52 10.68 -8.43
N HIS A 220 -10.84 9.39 -8.38
CA HIS A 220 -11.49 8.76 -7.25
C HIS A 220 -10.79 7.45 -6.88
N ARG A 221 -10.62 7.23 -5.58
CA ARG A 221 -10.01 6.00 -5.09
C ARG A 221 -10.95 4.81 -5.27
N ILE A 222 -10.52 3.83 -6.05
CA ILE A 222 -11.12 2.51 -6.18
C ILE A 222 -10.22 1.51 -5.47
N ASP A 223 -10.75 0.78 -4.49
CA ASP A 223 -9.98 -0.25 -3.78
C ASP A 223 -10.05 -1.59 -4.53
N GLN A 224 -11.19 -1.85 -5.20
CA GLN A 224 -11.43 -3.11 -5.86
C GLN A 224 -12.32 -2.97 -7.08
N VAL A 225 -11.99 -3.70 -8.13
CA VAL A 225 -12.81 -3.86 -9.34
C VAL A 225 -13.29 -5.30 -9.42
N VAL A 226 -14.60 -5.51 -9.50
CA VAL A 226 -15.19 -6.84 -9.67
C VAL A 226 -15.75 -6.97 -11.07
N VAL A 227 -15.21 -7.91 -11.83
CA VAL A 227 -15.67 -8.22 -13.17
C VAL A 227 -16.74 -9.32 -13.09
N ALA A 228 -17.98 -8.97 -13.38
CA ALA A 228 -19.14 -9.83 -13.32
C ALA A 228 -19.64 -10.15 -14.74
N LEU A 229 -18.94 -11.03 -15.44
CA LEU A 229 -19.25 -11.45 -16.79
C LEU A 229 -19.57 -12.94 -16.87
N PRO A 230 -20.43 -13.37 -17.82
CA PRO A 230 -20.60 -14.78 -18.13
C PRO A 230 -19.32 -15.36 -18.74
N TRP A 231 -19.02 -16.63 -18.46
CA TRP A 231 -17.83 -17.33 -18.97
C TRP A 231 -17.71 -17.32 -20.51
N GLY A 232 -18.83 -17.23 -21.24
CA GLY A 232 -18.83 -17.15 -22.70
C GLY A 232 -18.35 -15.80 -23.28
N ALA A 233 -17.91 -14.84 -22.44
CA ALA A 233 -17.44 -13.53 -22.87
C ALA A 233 -15.89 -13.41 -22.82
N GLU A 234 -15.16 -14.51 -23.11
CA GLU A 234 -13.71 -14.62 -22.92
C GLU A 234 -12.90 -13.53 -23.63
N GLU A 235 -13.17 -13.26 -24.90
CA GLU A 235 -12.47 -12.21 -25.66
C GLU A 235 -12.61 -10.82 -25.02
N ARG A 236 -13.84 -10.47 -24.57
CA ARG A 236 -14.08 -9.21 -23.86
C ARG A 236 -13.38 -9.17 -22.51
N LEU A 237 -13.40 -10.28 -21.79
CA LEU A 237 -12.72 -10.41 -20.50
C LEU A 237 -11.23 -10.14 -20.64
N LEU A 238 -10.56 -10.76 -21.63
CA LEU A 238 -9.13 -10.55 -21.88
C LEU A 238 -8.82 -9.11 -22.27
N GLY A 239 -9.65 -8.50 -23.14
CA GLY A 239 -9.51 -7.09 -23.51
C GLY A 239 -9.64 -6.13 -22.32
N TRP A 240 -10.60 -6.40 -21.43
CA TRP A 240 -10.81 -5.62 -20.22
C TRP A 240 -9.68 -5.80 -19.19
N LEU A 241 -9.23 -7.02 -18.98
CA LEU A 241 -8.12 -7.30 -18.07
C LEU A 241 -6.83 -6.59 -18.48
N LYS A 242 -6.55 -6.50 -19.79
CA LYS A 242 -5.42 -5.72 -20.31
C LYS A 242 -5.50 -4.24 -19.90
N LYS A 243 -6.66 -3.62 -20.07
CA LYS A 243 -6.90 -2.22 -19.68
C LYS A 243 -6.83 -2.04 -18.16
N LEU A 244 -7.46 -2.94 -17.41
CA LEU A 244 -7.55 -2.87 -15.95
C LEU A 244 -6.22 -3.09 -15.25
N LYS A 245 -5.27 -3.78 -15.87
CA LYS A 245 -3.92 -3.99 -15.31
C LYS A 245 -3.21 -2.66 -14.98
N SER A 246 -3.60 -1.55 -15.60
CA SER A 246 -3.07 -0.23 -15.29
C SER A 246 -3.57 0.38 -13.97
N LEU A 247 -4.64 -0.16 -13.37
CA LEU A 247 -5.23 0.37 -12.14
C LEU A 247 -4.50 -0.15 -10.89
N PRO A 248 -4.25 0.71 -9.89
CA PRO A 248 -3.73 0.30 -8.58
C PRO A 248 -4.85 -0.22 -7.66
N ALA A 249 -5.66 -1.15 -8.15
CA ALA A 249 -6.79 -1.75 -7.46
C ALA A 249 -6.72 -3.28 -7.55
N ASP A 250 -7.35 -3.97 -6.59
CA ASP A 250 -7.52 -5.41 -6.68
C ASP A 250 -8.55 -5.74 -7.76
N ILE A 251 -8.20 -6.59 -8.74
CA ILE A 251 -9.09 -7.02 -9.79
C ILE A 251 -9.52 -8.45 -9.52
N ARG A 252 -10.82 -8.66 -9.44
CA ARG A 252 -11.43 -9.95 -9.13
C ARG A 252 -12.49 -10.32 -10.14
N LEU A 253 -12.56 -11.61 -10.47
CA LEU A 253 -13.63 -12.17 -11.28
C LEU A 253 -14.71 -12.74 -10.37
N CYS A 254 -15.95 -12.37 -10.64
CA CYS A 254 -17.12 -13.04 -10.08
C CYS A 254 -17.45 -14.25 -10.95
N PRO A 255 -17.31 -15.50 -10.46
CA PRO A 255 -17.67 -16.67 -11.23
C PRO A 255 -19.19 -16.70 -11.49
N ASP A 256 -19.56 -17.27 -12.63
CA ASP A 256 -20.94 -17.36 -13.12
C ASP A 256 -21.86 -18.16 -12.18
N VAL A 257 -21.28 -19.05 -11.39
CA VAL A 257 -22.00 -19.94 -10.50
C VAL A 257 -21.84 -19.49 -9.05
N ILE A 258 -22.78 -18.67 -8.57
CA ILE A 258 -22.92 -18.34 -7.15
C ILE A 258 -23.45 -19.59 -6.44
N GLY A 259 -22.55 -20.39 -5.86
CA GLY A 259 -22.92 -21.60 -5.11
C GLY A 259 -21.92 -22.77 -5.19
N PHE A 260 -20.90 -22.70 -6.03
CA PHE A 260 -19.87 -23.74 -6.05
C PHE A 260 -18.87 -23.55 -4.89
N HIS A 261 -18.61 -24.62 -4.16
CA HIS A 261 -17.52 -24.69 -3.19
C HIS A 261 -16.19 -24.82 -3.96
N LEU A 262 -15.60 -23.68 -4.31
CA LEU A 262 -14.26 -23.64 -4.90
C LEU A 262 -13.21 -23.91 -3.81
N PRO A 263 -12.12 -24.61 -4.13
CA PRO A 263 -11.04 -24.85 -3.16
C PRO A 263 -10.42 -23.53 -2.70
N HIS A 264 -10.05 -23.46 -1.41
CA HIS A 264 -9.69 -22.23 -0.69
C HIS A 264 -8.41 -21.51 -1.15
N ARG A 265 -7.68 -22.00 -2.13
CA ARG A 265 -6.47 -21.36 -2.65
C ARG A 265 -6.79 -20.48 -3.87
N GLY A 266 -6.47 -19.18 -3.78
CA GLY A 266 -6.69 -18.20 -4.85
C GLY A 266 -8.12 -17.63 -4.91
N VAL A 267 -9.00 -18.01 -4.00
CA VAL A 267 -10.37 -17.52 -3.90
C VAL A 267 -10.50 -16.60 -2.70
N SER A 268 -10.96 -15.39 -2.93
CA SER A 268 -11.36 -14.46 -1.87
C SER A 268 -12.88 -14.41 -1.78
N HIS A 269 -13.42 -14.05 -0.62
CA HIS A 269 -14.85 -13.93 -0.42
C HIS A 269 -15.22 -12.49 -0.10
N ILE A 270 -16.26 -11.99 -0.79
CA ILE A 270 -16.92 -10.73 -0.43
C ILE A 270 -18.38 -11.04 -0.22
N GLY A 271 -18.89 -10.79 0.99
CA GLY A 271 -20.28 -11.10 1.32
C GLY A 271 -20.66 -12.55 1.03
N GLY A 272 -19.77 -13.51 1.31
CA GLY A 272 -20.01 -14.92 1.01
C GLY A 272 -19.91 -15.31 -0.48
N VAL A 273 -19.72 -14.34 -1.39
CA VAL A 273 -19.46 -14.64 -2.81
C VAL A 273 -18.00 -15.00 -3.00
N PRO A 274 -17.68 -16.20 -3.54
CA PRO A 274 -16.31 -16.54 -3.91
C PRO A 274 -15.88 -15.71 -5.13
N LEU A 275 -14.70 -15.12 -5.08
CA LEU A 275 -14.14 -14.32 -6.16
C LEU A 275 -12.72 -14.81 -6.48
N LEU A 276 -12.44 -14.97 -7.76
CA LEU A 276 -11.09 -15.31 -8.23
C LEU A 276 -10.22 -14.04 -8.26
N ASN A 277 -9.08 -14.09 -7.59
CA ASN A 277 -8.12 -12.99 -7.64
C ASN A 277 -7.36 -13.05 -8.97
N VAL A 278 -7.43 -11.98 -9.76
CA VAL A 278 -6.71 -11.86 -11.05
C VAL A 278 -5.47 -11.01 -10.88
N PHE A 279 -5.64 -9.80 -10.36
CA PHE A 279 -4.53 -8.91 -10.01
C PHE A 279 -4.72 -8.39 -8.59
N GLU A 280 -3.64 -8.38 -7.83
CA GLU A 280 -3.60 -7.78 -6.50
C GLU A 280 -2.88 -6.42 -6.56
N LYS A 281 -3.25 -5.53 -5.66
CA LYS A 281 -2.57 -4.24 -5.52
C LYS A 281 -1.12 -4.51 -5.12
N PRO A 282 -0.13 -4.05 -5.89
CA PRO A 282 1.28 -4.20 -5.52
C PRO A 282 1.57 -3.39 -4.25
N ILE A 283 2.52 -3.85 -3.45
CA ILE A 283 2.99 -3.20 -2.23
C ILE A 283 1.81 -2.78 -1.33
N ALA A 284 1.01 -3.76 -0.90
CA ALA A 284 -0.17 -3.56 -0.06
C ALA A 284 -0.01 -4.21 1.32
N GLY A 285 -0.85 -3.84 2.27
CA GLY A 285 -0.83 -4.41 3.61
C GLY A 285 0.48 -4.15 4.34
N TRP A 286 1.14 -5.21 4.82
CA TRP A 286 2.42 -5.13 5.53
C TRP A 286 3.56 -4.60 4.66
N ASP A 287 3.61 -5.00 3.41
CA ASP A 287 4.63 -4.53 2.46
C ASP A 287 4.55 -3.02 2.26
N GLY A 288 3.33 -2.48 2.19
CA GLY A 288 3.11 -1.03 2.13
C GLY A 288 3.58 -0.28 3.38
N ILE A 289 3.45 -0.89 4.58
CA ILE A 289 3.94 -0.31 5.83
C ILE A 289 5.46 -0.37 5.86
N VAL A 290 6.05 -1.54 5.60
CA VAL A 290 7.50 -1.74 5.58
C VAL A 290 8.13 -0.75 4.61
N LYS A 291 7.60 -0.66 3.37
CA LYS A 291 8.05 0.29 2.36
C LYS A 291 7.95 1.75 2.83
N SER A 292 6.83 2.10 3.47
CA SER A 292 6.60 3.46 3.95
C SER A 292 7.52 3.85 5.12
N VAL A 293 7.85 2.91 6.00
CA VAL A 293 8.80 3.10 7.11
C VAL A 293 10.21 3.20 6.57
N GLU A 294 10.62 2.28 5.71
CA GLU A 294 11.92 2.29 5.03
C GLU A 294 12.16 3.64 4.36
N ASP A 295 11.25 4.07 3.48
CA ASP A 295 11.37 5.33 2.75
C ASP A 295 11.56 6.53 3.69
N ARG A 296 10.75 6.64 4.76
CA ARG A 296 10.83 7.77 5.68
C ARG A 296 12.09 7.75 6.56
N VAL A 297 12.44 6.58 7.08
CA VAL A 297 13.63 6.43 7.94
C VAL A 297 14.88 6.74 7.13
N LEU A 298 15.04 6.12 5.96
CA LEU A 298 16.20 6.37 5.12
C LEU A 298 16.23 7.81 4.59
N ALA A 299 15.09 8.38 4.16
CA ALA A 299 15.05 9.77 3.71
C ALA A 299 15.41 10.74 4.84
N CYS A 300 14.95 10.49 6.07
CA CYS A 300 15.32 11.30 7.23
C CYS A 300 16.83 11.24 7.51
N LEU A 301 17.41 10.04 7.54
CA LEU A 301 18.84 9.84 7.76
C LEU A 301 19.68 10.47 6.65
N ILE A 302 19.29 10.29 5.38
CA ILE A 302 19.99 10.90 4.24
C ILE A 302 19.90 12.41 4.32
N LEU A 303 18.73 13.00 4.54
CA LEU A 303 18.57 14.45 4.67
C LEU A 303 19.40 15.02 5.82
N LEU A 304 19.45 14.35 6.96
CA LEU A 304 20.29 14.77 8.08
C LEU A 304 21.77 14.80 7.68
N LEU A 305 22.23 13.74 7.00
CA LEU A 305 23.62 13.61 6.55
C LEU A 305 23.99 14.65 5.49
N VAL A 306 23.11 14.88 4.49
CA VAL A 306 23.40 15.77 3.36
C VAL A 306 22.96 17.23 3.61
N SER A 307 22.34 17.54 4.74
CA SER A 307 21.83 18.89 5.03
C SER A 307 22.90 19.99 4.96
N PRO A 308 24.16 19.82 5.44
CA PRO A 308 25.19 20.84 5.28
C PRO A 308 25.53 21.10 3.80
N LEU A 309 25.59 20.01 3.01
CA LEU A 309 25.81 20.09 1.56
C LEU A 309 24.65 20.81 0.87
N MET A 310 23.41 20.47 1.24
CA MET A 310 22.22 21.11 0.67
C MET A 310 22.17 22.62 0.96
N LEU A 311 22.58 23.06 2.17
CA LEU A 311 22.68 24.46 2.51
C LEU A 311 23.74 25.16 1.66
N SER A 312 24.92 24.55 1.47
CA SER A 312 25.98 25.07 0.61
C SER A 312 25.54 25.19 -0.85
N ILE A 313 24.82 24.18 -1.37
CA ILE A 313 24.23 24.21 -2.72
C ILE A 313 23.19 25.32 -2.82
N ALA A 314 22.31 25.47 -1.82
CA ALA A 314 21.29 26.50 -1.79
C ALA A 314 21.89 27.91 -1.90
N LEU A 315 22.98 28.16 -1.16
CA LEU A 315 23.76 29.40 -1.23
C LEU A 315 24.38 29.59 -2.63
N GLY A 316 25.02 28.54 -3.17
CA GLY A 316 25.59 28.56 -4.53
C GLY A 316 24.58 28.87 -5.61
N VAL A 317 23.37 28.24 -5.54
CA VAL A 317 22.26 28.54 -6.47
C VAL A 317 21.81 30.01 -6.35
N LYS A 318 21.73 30.54 -5.13
CA LYS A 318 21.31 31.93 -4.88
C LYS A 318 22.30 32.94 -5.41
N LEU A 319 23.60 32.62 -5.29
CA LEU A 319 24.70 33.45 -5.79
C LEU A 319 24.88 33.36 -7.32
N SER A 320 24.54 32.22 -7.92
CA SER A 320 24.72 31.98 -9.36
C SER A 320 23.73 32.71 -10.26
N SER A 321 22.50 32.95 -9.79
CA SER A 321 21.47 33.65 -10.55
C SER A 321 20.33 34.14 -9.64
N PRO A 322 19.63 35.27 -9.99
CA PRO A 322 18.45 35.72 -9.24
C PRO A 322 17.29 34.73 -9.33
N GLY A 323 16.50 34.61 -8.22
CA GLY A 323 15.30 33.77 -8.18
C GLY A 323 15.25 32.78 -7.01
N PRO A 324 14.26 31.84 -7.00
CA PRO A 324 14.10 30.86 -5.92
C PRO A 324 15.19 29.79 -5.96
N VAL A 325 15.52 29.22 -4.78
CA VAL A 325 16.51 28.14 -4.66
C VAL A 325 15.98 26.84 -5.24
N PHE A 326 14.69 26.55 -4.99
CA PHE A 326 14.03 25.33 -5.46
C PHE A 326 13.24 25.59 -6.73
N PHE A 327 13.38 24.67 -7.66
CA PHE A 327 12.51 24.52 -8.83
C PHE A 327 11.48 23.43 -8.54
N ARG A 328 10.22 23.66 -8.90
CA ARG A 328 9.12 22.72 -8.73
C ARG A 328 8.62 22.29 -10.10
N GLN A 329 8.50 20.99 -10.31
CA GLN A 329 8.04 20.43 -11.56
C GLN A 329 6.87 19.46 -11.33
N LYS A 330 5.77 19.69 -12.03
CA LYS A 330 4.63 18.78 -12.00
C LYS A 330 4.98 17.47 -12.71
N ARG A 331 4.73 16.36 -12.03
CA ARG A 331 4.95 15.00 -12.51
C ARG A 331 3.76 14.12 -12.10
N TYR A 332 3.57 13.00 -12.81
CA TYR A 332 2.63 11.99 -12.35
C TYR A 332 3.25 11.13 -11.24
N GLY A 333 2.53 10.99 -10.14
CA GLY A 333 2.84 10.16 -9.00
C GLY A 333 2.01 8.87 -8.97
N PHE A 334 1.77 8.36 -7.76
CA PHE A 334 0.90 7.20 -7.53
C PHE A 334 -0.51 7.46 -8.08
N ASN A 335 -1.09 6.44 -8.73
CA ASN A 335 -2.44 6.49 -9.33
C ASN A 335 -2.64 7.66 -10.31
N ASN A 336 -1.58 8.06 -11.03
CA ASN A 336 -1.59 9.22 -11.93
C ASN A 336 -1.98 10.55 -11.24
N GLU A 337 -1.88 10.67 -9.92
CA GLU A 337 -2.04 11.94 -9.22
C GLU A 337 -0.87 12.88 -9.58
N ILE A 338 -1.15 14.15 -9.77
CA ILE A 338 -0.09 15.14 -10.06
C ILE A 338 0.59 15.51 -8.74
N ILE A 339 1.90 15.35 -8.71
CA ILE A 339 2.78 15.73 -7.60
C ILE A 339 3.74 16.83 -8.04
N GLU A 340 4.20 17.66 -7.10
CA GLU A 340 5.26 18.66 -7.33
C GLU A 340 6.61 18.12 -6.87
N VAL A 341 7.47 17.77 -7.80
CA VAL A 341 8.82 17.27 -7.52
C VAL A 341 9.78 18.44 -7.29
N PHE A 342 10.48 18.44 -6.16
CA PHE A 342 11.46 19.47 -5.81
C PHE A 342 12.84 19.16 -6.38
N LYS A 343 13.48 20.20 -6.96
CA LYS A 343 14.87 20.17 -7.40
C LYS A 343 15.57 21.47 -7.01
N PHE A 344 16.88 21.47 -6.92
CA PHE A 344 17.61 22.73 -6.96
C PHE A 344 17.50 23.37 -8.34
N ARG A 345 17.35 24.68 -8.39
CA ARG A 345 17.32 25.40 -9.65
C ARG A 345 18.68 25.32 -10.34
N SER A 346 18.69 24.78 -11.56
CA SER A 346 19.89 24.64 -12.41
C SER A 346 19.84 25.47 -13.68
N MET A 347 18.72 26.23 -13.90
CA MET A 347 18.47 27.05 -15.07
C MET A 347 18.11 28.48 -14.69
N TYR A 348 18.32 29.42 -15.60
CA TYR A 348 17.88 30.82 -15.45
C TYR A 348 16.35 30.93 -15.43
N THR A 349 15.81 31.85 -14.58
CA THR A 349 14.36 31.99 -14.35
C THR A 349 13.62 32.53 -15.57
N ASP A 350 14.23 33.40 -16.35
CA ASP A 350 13.59 34.09 -17.47
C ASP A 350 13.20 33.12 -18.62
N HIS A 351 13.87 32.00 -18.70
CA HIS A 351 13.59 30.93 -19.67
C HIS A 351 12.74 29.77 -19.07
N ALA A 352 12.61 29.70 -17.75
CA ALA A 352 11.84 28.62 -17.09
C ALA A 352 10.32 28.83 -17.20
N GLN A 353 9.86 30.08 -17.35
CA GLN A 353 8.43 30.42 -17.48
C GLN A 353 7.89 30.32 -18.91
N ALA A 354 8.75 30.30 -19.94
CA ALA A 354 8.33 30.21 -21.34
C ALA A 354 7.80 28.81 -21.76
N GLY A 355 7.85 27.83 -20.88
CA GLY A 355 7.56 26.42 -21.18
C GLY A 355 6.23 25.87 -20.67
N LEU A 356 5.17 26.68 -20.57
CA LEU A 356 3.83 26.17 -20.21
C LEU A 356 3.11 25.41 -21.34
N GLY A 357 3.68 25.34 -22.56
CA GLY A 357 3.06 24.69 -23.72
C GLY A 357 3.81 23.48 -24.28
N THR A 358 5.14 23.50 -24.33
CA THR A 358 5.96 22.39 -24.86
C THR A 358 7.20 22.23 -24.01
N VAL A 359 7.25 21.15 -23.21
CA VAL A 359 8.42 20.82 -22.39
C VAL A 359 9.48 20.18 -23.30
N GLU A 360 10.32 20.99 -23.96
CA GLU A 360 11.51 20.45 -24.59
C GLU A 360 12.46 19.91 -23.53
N GLN A 361 12.86 18.65 -23.70
CA GLN A 361 13.84 18.02 -22.84
C GLN A 361 15.18 18.76 -22.98
N ALA A 362 15.76 19.19 -21.86
CA ALA A 362 17.01 19.94 -21.87
C ALA A 362 18.14 19.09 -22.48
N ARG A 363 18.82 19.63 -23.51
CA ARG A 363 19.98 19.00 -24.15
C ARG A 363 21.25 19.25 -23.34
N ARG A 364 22.32 18.52 -23.64
CA ARG A 364 23.60 18.60 -22.91
C ARG A 364 24.27 20.01 -22.99
N THR A 365 24.01 20.76 -24.06
CA THR A 365 24.55 22.11 -24.32
C THR A 365 23.46 23.19 -24.29
N ASP A 366 22.42 23.00 -23.46
CA ASP A 366 21.29 23.92 -23.37
C ASP A 366 21.73 25.27 -22.77
N PRO A 367 21.57 26.41 -23.48
CA PRO A 367 21.98 27.73 -23.01
C PRO A 367 21.21 28.22 -21.78
N ARG A 368 20.08 27.59 -21.46
CA ARG A 368 19.29 27.90 -20.26
C ARG A 368 19.96 27.45 -18.96
N ILE A 369 20.98 26.58 -19.02
CA ILE A 369 21.64 26.01 -17.85
C ILE A 369 22.68 27.01 -17.31
N THR A 370 22.63 27.28 -16.00
CA THR A 370 23.66 28.11 -15.35
C THR A 370 24.99 27.31 -15.23
N PRO A 371 26.16 27.95 -15.18
CA PRO A 371 27.44 27.22 -15.00
C PRO A 371 27.45 26.36 -13.75
N PHE A 372 26.94 26.87 -12.61
CA PHE A 372 26.78 26.11 -11.39
C PHE A 372 25.75 25.00 -11.53
N GLY A 373 24.63 25.26 -12.24
CA GLY A 373 23.60 24.29 -12.56
C GLY A 373 24.13 23.12 -13.39
N ALA A 374 25.09 23.34 -14.28
CA ALA A 374 25.74 22.29 -15.06
C ALA A 374 26.51 21.31 -14.17
N ILE A 375 27.18 21.82 -13.12
CA ILE A 375 27.85 20.99 -12.12
C ILE A 375 26.81 20.15 -11.36
N LEU A 376 25.74 20.79 -10.86
CA LEU A 376 24.68 20.11 -10.11
C LEU A 376 24.02 18.98 -10.93
N ARG A 377 23.74 19.21 -12.20
CA ARG A 377 23.12 18.21 -13.10
C ARG A 377 24.07 17.06 -13.39
N ARG A 378 25.35 17.33 -13.67
CA ARG A 378 26.36 16.30 -13.92
C ARG A 378 26.57 15.38 -12.71
N THR A 379 26.46 15.93 -11.51
CA THR A 379 26.60 15.18 -10.25
C THR A 379 25.27 14.68 -9.69
N SER A 380 24.13 15.01 -10.34
CA SER A 380 22.77 14.74 -9.87
C SER A 380 22.43 15.32 -8.49
N LEU A 381 23.23 16.29 -8.02
CA LEU A 381 22.99 16.98 -6.74
C LEU A 381 21.76 17.91 -6.80
N ASP A 382 21.32 18.29 -8.01
CA ASP A 382 20.08 19.04 -8.22
C ASP A 382 18.83 18.24 -7.77
N GLU A 383 18.91 16.90 -7.67
CA GLU A 383 17.80 16.04 -7.30
C GLU A 383 17.69 15.77 -5.77
N LEU A 384 18.68 16.21 -4.94
CA LEU A 384 18.65 16.00 -3.50
C LEU A 384 17.35 16.49 -2.81
N PRO A 385 16.72 17.61 -3.21
CA PRO A 385 15.47 18.05 -2.59
C PRO A 385 14.30 17.07 -2.76
N GLN A 386 14.40 16.08 -3.66
CA GLN A 386 13.35 15.05 -3.80
C GLN A 386 13.19 14.18 -2.54
N PHE A 387 14.19 14.07 -1.68
CA PHE A 387 14.04 13.40 -0.39
C PHE A 387 12.98 14.08 0.50
N LEU A 388 12.69 15.37 0.32
CA LEU A 388 11.57 16.06 0.96
C LEU A 388 10.21 15.52 0.44
N ASN A 389 10.10 15.19 -0.86
CA ASN A 389 8.90 14.55 -1.40
C ASN A 389 8.72 13.14 -0.83
N VAL A 390 9.83 12.41 -0.57
CA VAL A 390 9.76 11.10 0.09
C VAL A 390 9.23 11.22 1.51
N LEU A 391 9.72 12.16 2.30
CA LEU A 391 9.21 12.42 3.66
C LEU A 391 7.72 12.79 3.66
N ARG A 392 7.26 13.57 2.67
CA ARG A 392 5.84 13.89 2.48
C ARG A 392 5.01 12.69 2.05
N GLY A 393 5.65 11.61 1.60
CA GLY A 393 4.99 10.41 1.13
C GLY A 393 4.45 10.50 -0.30
N GLU A 394 4.85 11.53 -1.06
CA GLU A 394 4.51 11.73 -2.47
C GLU A 394 5.39 10.87 -3.39
N MET A 395 6.63 10.61 -2.97
CA MET A 395 7.63 9.78 -3.65
C MET A 395 8.15 8.67 -2.74
N SER A 396 8.93 7.79 -3.31
CA SER A 396 9.71 6.74 -2.67
C SER A 396 11.20 6.92 -2.98
N ILE A 397 12.09 6.33 -2.20
CA ILE A 397 13.52 6.29 -2.54
C ILE A 397 13.69 5.42 -3.78
N VAL A 398 13.11 4.21 -3.78
CA VAL A 398 13.18 3.26 -4.89
C VAL A 398 11.81 3.11 -5.53
N GLY A 399 11.74 3.27 -6.85
CA GLY A 399 10.51 3.13 -7.63
C GLY A 399 10.71 3.54 -9.09
N PRO A 400 9.67 3.42 -9.94
CA PRO A 400 9.69 3.93 -11.31
C PRO A 400 10.00 5.43 -11.36
N ARG A 401 10.92 5.84 -12.24
CA ARG A 401 11.25 7.28 -12.35
C ARG A 401 10.06 8.08 -12.90
N PRO A 402 9.67 9.20 -12.23
CA PRO A 402 8.53 10.00 -12.69
C PRO A 402 8.88 10.77 -13.97
N HIS A 403 8.03 10.65 -14.99
CA HIS A 403 8.18 11.39 -16.25
C HIS A 403 7.41 12.72 -16.20
N ALA A 404 7.80 13.68 -17.07
CA ALA A 404 7.05 14.92 -17.25
C ALA A 404 5.66 14.63 -17.81
N VAL A 405 4.66 15.47 -17.47
CA VAL A 405 3.25 15.24 -17.82
C VAL A 405 3.08 15.02 -19.32
N ALA A 406 3.65 15.89 -20.17
CA ALA A 406 3.55 15.79 -21.63
C ALA A 406 4.13 14.45 -22.17
N HIS A 407 5.29 14.01 -21.67
CA HIS A 407 5.89 12.74 -22.07
C HIS A 407 5.06 11.54 -21.61
N ASN A 408 4.47 11.62 -20.41
CA ASN A 408 3.64 10.56 -19.89
C ASN A 408 2.38 10.35 -20.74
N GLU A 409 1.74 11.43 -21.18
CA GLU A 409 0.56 11.38 -22.04
C GLU A 409 0.89 10.81 -23.41
N GLN A 410 2.03 11.18 -23.98
CA GLN A 410 2.51 10.66 -25.26
C GLN A 410 2.78 9.16 -25.20
N TYR A 411 3.57 8.70 -24.22
CA TYR A 411 3.94 7.28 -24.12
C TYR A 411 2.80 6.39 -23.66
N ALA A 412 1.83 6.93 -22.92
CA ALA A 412 0.63 6.18 -22.53
C ALA A 412 -0.22 5.74 -23.74
N GLN A 413 -0.11 6.44 -24.88
CA GLN A 413 -0.81 6.08 -26.12
C GLN A 413 -0.01 5.10 -26.99
N LEU A 414 1.31 5.05 -26.84
CA LEU A 414 2.23 4.30 -27.70
C LEU A 414 2.67 2.95 -27.10
N ILE A 415 2.67 2.83 -25.78
CA ILE A 415 3.20 1.64 -25.09
C ILE A 415 2.09 1.00 -24.26
N ASP A 416 1.80 -0.25 -24.56
CA ASP A 416 0.90 -1.09 -23.76
C ASP A 416 1.42 -1.16 -22.31
N GLU A 417 0.50 -1.09 -21.35
CA GLU A 417 0.80 -1.16 -19.90
C GLU A 417 1.67 -0.01 -19.34
N TYR A 418 1.99 1.03 -20.12
CA TYR A 418 2.79 2.17 -19.63
C TYR A 418 2.25 2.76 -18.33
N LEU A 419 0.94 2.91 -18.21
CA LEU A 419 0.28 3.45 -17.02
C LEU A 419 0.36 2.53 -15.79
N ALA A 420 0.66 1.24 -15.97
CA ALA A 420 0.80 0.30 -14.85
C ALA A 420 1.99 0.65 -13.93
N ARG A 421 2.96 1.42 -14.40
CA ARG A 421 4.07 1.94 -13.59
C ARG A 421 3.64 2.93 -12.50
N HIS A 422 2.44 3.52 -12.62
CA HIS A 422 1.85 4.41 -11.60
C HIS A 422 1.08 3.67 -10.49
N ARG A 423 1.09 2.34 -10.50
CA ARG A 423 0.52 1.50 -9.43
C ARG A 423 1.30 1.58 -8.12
N VAL A 424 2.50 2.13 -8.15
CA VAL A 424 3.36 2.41 -6.99
C VAL A 424 3.83 3.86 -7.01
N LYS A 425 4.40 4.33 -5.90
CA LYS A 425 4.98 5.69 -5.84
C LYS A 425 6.21 5.79 -6.73
N PRO A 426 6.42 6.93 -7.41
CA PRO A 426 7.63 7.15 -8.20
C PRO A 426 8.86 7.23 -7.29
N GLY A 427 10.00 6.73 -7.79
CA GLY A 427 11.27 6.68 -7.06
C GLY A 427 12.26 7.77 -7.47
N ILE A 428 13.18 8.12 -6.57
CA ILE A 428 14.38 8.90 -6.86
C ILE A 428 15.33 8.03 -7.71
N THR A 429 15.51 6.77 -7.30
CA THR A 429 16.18 5.71 -8.07
C THR A 429 15.22 4.57 -8.37
N GLY A 430 15.64 3.63 -9.25
CA GLY A 430 14.79 2.50 -9.59
C GLY A 430 15.52 1.43 -10.38
N TRP A 431 14.89 0.25 -10.51
CA TRP A 431 15.46 -0.92 -11.15
C TRP A 431 15.91 -0.66 -12.59
N ALA A 432 15.12 0.06 -13.38
CA ALA A 432 15.50 0.48 -14.72
C ALA A 432 16.76 1.36 -14.75
N GLN A 433 16.89 2.29 -13.79
CA GLN A 433 18.00 3.24 -13.73
C GLN A 433 19.34 2.54 -13.43
N VAL A 434 19.35 1.62 -12.46
CA VAL A 434 20.59 0.88 -12.09
C VAL A 434 21.00 -0.17 -13.11
N ASN A 435 20.08 -0.55 -14.02
CA ASN A 435 20.37 -1.45 -15.15
C ASN A 435 20.65 -0.69 -16.46
N GLY A 436 21.12 0.55 -16.38
CA GLY A 436 21.61 1.31 -17.53
C GLY A 436 20.55 2.04 -18.36
N LEU A 437 19.27 1.97 -17.98
CA LEU A 437 18.17 2.67 -18.65
C LEU A 437 17.92 4.06 -18.06
N ARG A 438 19.00 4.76 -17.67
CA ARG A 438 19.01 6.15 -17.20
C ARG A 438 19.27 7.11 -18.38
N GLY A 439 18.75 8.34 -18.30
CA GLY A 439 18.99 9.38 -19.32
C GLY A 439 17.85 9.50 -20.34
N GLU A 440 18.17 10.12 -21.49
CA GLU A 440 17.20 10.37 -22.56
C GLU A 440 16.70 9.07 -23.19
N THR A 441 15.40 9.05 -23.45
CA THR A 441 14.74 7.95 -24.18
C THR A 441 14.50 8.40 -25.62
N GLU A 442 15.53 8.25 -26.44
CA GLU A 442 15.51 8.71 -27.83
C GLU A 442 14.63 7.82 -28.73
N THR A 443 14.42 6.55 -28.34
CA THR A 443 13.65 5.59 -29.12
C THR A 443 12.52 4.97 -28.28
N LEU A 444 11.43 4.59 -28.97
CA LEU A 444 10.29 3.92 -28.35
C LEU A 444 10.71 2.61 -27.68
N GLU A 445 11.57 1.83 -28.34
CA GLU A 445 12.09 0.55 -27.82
C GLU A 445 12.82 0.71 -26.48
N LYS A 446 13.63 1.77 -26.34
CA LYS A 446 14.35 2.06 -25.09
C LYS A 446 13.36 2.41 -23.95
N MET A 447 12.25 3.09 -24.30
CA MET A 447 11.18 3.38 -23.35
C MET A 447 10.41 2.11 -22.96
N GLU A 448 10.08 1.24 -23.92
CA GLU A 448 9.42 -0.05 -23.65
C GLU A 448 10.26 -0.92 -22.71
N ARG A 449 11.57 -1.04 -22.97
CA ARG A 449 12.47 -1.76 -22.05
C ARG A 449 12.48 -1.14 -20.65
N ARG A 450 12.49 0.20 -20.54
CA ARG A 450 12.39 0.87 -19.24
C ARG A 450 11.09 0.50 -18.52
N VAL A 451 9.96 0.52 -19.22
CA VAL A 451 8.66 0.12 -18.67
C VAL A 451 8.68 -1.32 -18.18
N GLN A 452 9.27 -2.25 -18.95
CA GLN A 452 9.42 -3.66 -18.55
C GLN A 452 10.21 -3.82 -17.24
N PHE A 453 11.32 -3.08 -17.07
CA PHE A 453 12.10 -3.10 -15.84
C PHE A 453 11.34 -2.47 -14.67
N ASP A 454 10.57 -1.39 -14.90
CA ASP A 454 9.73 -0.78 -13.90
C ASP A 454 8.61 -1.74 -13.46
N LEU A 455 7.97 -2.45 -14.39
CA LEU A 455 6.94 -3.46 -14.08
C LEU A 455 7.52 -4.65 -13.34
N HIS A 456 8.70 -5.13 -13.75
CA HIS A 456 9.40 -6.21 -13.04
C HIS A 456 9.65 -5.83 -11.57
N TYR A 457 10.09 -4.60 -11.29
CA TYR A 457 10.26 -4.11 -9.92
C TYR A 457 8.93 -4.13 -9.15
N ILE A 458 7.85 -3.64 -9.76
CA ILE A 458 6.53 -3.56 -9.14
C ILE A 458 5.99 -4.95 -8.76
N GLU A 459 6.19 -5.93 -9.63
CA GLU A 459 5.70 -7.31 -9.47
C GLU A 459 6.55 -8.12 -8.48
N ASN A 460 7.84 -7.82 -8.36
CA ASN A 460 8.80 -8.58 -7.54
C ASN A 460 9.35 -7.76 -6.36
N TRP A 461 8.61 -6.76 -5.91
CA TRP A 461 9.06 -5.91 -4.81
C TRP A 461 9.39 -6.73 -3.56
N SER A 462 10.50 -6.38 -2.95
CA SER A 462 10.89 -6.83 -1.61
C SER A 462 11.83 -5.79 -0.99
N LEU A 463 11.89 -5.75 0.34
CA LEU A 463 12.84 -4.89 1.05
C LEU A 463 14.29 -5.16 0.63
N ALA A 464 14.64 -6.44 0.39
CA ALA A 464 15.96 -6.83 -0.08
C ALA A 464 16.28 -6.27 -1.48
N LEU A 465 15.27 -6.23 -2.37
CA LEU A 465 15.42 -5.63 -3.70
C LEU A 465 15.65 -4.12 -3.61
N ASP A 466 14.92 -3.42 -2.74
CA ASP A 466 15.14 -1.99 -2.51
C ASP A 466 16.54 -1.69 -2.00
N LEU A 467 16.99 -2.41 -0.97
CA LEU A 467 18.36 -2.25 -0.45
C LEU A 467 19.42 -2.54 -1.52
N ARG A 468 19.21 -3.57 -2.36
CA ARG A 468 20.07 -3.87 -3.49
C ARG A 468 20.13 -2.73 -4.50
N ILE A 469 18.97 -2.14 -4.86
CA ILE A 469 18.91 -1.01 -5.81
C ILE A 469 19.59 0.24 -5.22
N ILE A 470 19.40 0.51 -3.94
CA ILE A 470 20.08 1.62 -3.25
C ILE A 470 21.60 1.42 -3.29
N LEU A 471 22.09 0.22 -2.97
CA LEU A 471 23.51 -0.10 -3.02
C LEU A 471 24.06 0.03 -4.44
N MET A 472 23.36 -0.51 -5.45
CA MET A 472 23.74 -0.37 -6.85
C MET A 472 23.76 1.09 -7.30
N THR A 473 22.82 1.93 -6.82
CA THR A 473 22.79 3.36 -7.13
C THR A 473 24.04 4.07 -6.60
N LEU A 474 24.52 3.73 -5.40
CA LEU A 474 25.75 4.28 -4.84
C LEU A 474 26.98 3.84 -5.64
N LEU A 475 27.03 2.58 -6.08
CA LEU A 475 28.16 2.03 -6.85
C LEU A 475 28.17 2.52 -8.31
N VAL A 476 27.05 2.49 -8.98
CA VAL A 476 26.88 2.83 -10.42
C VAL A 476 26.72 4.33 -10.62
N GLY A 477 26.15 5.05 -9.65
CA GLY A 477 25.86 6.48 -9.73
C GLY A 477 27.11 7.35 -9.93
N PHE A 478 28.27 6.89 -9.47
CA PHE A 478 29.57 7.56 -9.63
C PHE A 478 30.34 7.15 -10.89
N SER A 479 29.93 6.10 -11.62
CA SER A 479 30.70 5.49 -12.71
C SER A 479 30.03 5.50 -14.07
N HIS A 480 28.80 6.00 -14.21
CA HIS A 480 28.04 5.84 -15.46
C HIS A 480 28.29 6.98 -16.45
N PRO A 481 28.68 6.68 -17.73
CA PRO A 481 28.93 7.70 -18.77
C PRO A 481 27.67 8.48 -19.17
N ASN A 482 26.47 8.05 -18.77
CA ASN A 482 25.18 8.69 -19.02
C ASN A 482 24.64 9.53 -17.85
N ALA A 483 25.45 9.79 -16.81
CA ALA A 483 25.14 10.85 -15.85
C ALA A 483 25.41 12.19 -16.53
N TYR A 484 24.38 13.00 -16.77
CA TYR A 484 24.48 14.32 -17.40
C TYR A 484 25.16 15.31 -16.49
#